data_dce2c0874e7da288fe3186b5448e859b
#
_entry.id   dce2c0874e7da288fe3186b5448e859b
#
_cell.length_a   1.000
_cell.length_b   1.000
_cell.length_c   1.000
_cell.angle_alpha   90.00
_cell.angle_beta   90.00
_cell.angle_gamma   90.00
#
_symmetry.space_group_name_H-M   'P 1'
#
loop_
_entity.id
_entity.type
_entity.pdbx_description
1 polymer ?
#
loop_
_entity_poly.entity_id
_entity_poly.type
_entity_poly.pdbx_seq_one_letter_code
_entity_poly.pdbx_strand_id
1 'polypeptide(L)'
;MKKLINAVQDVVVEQLQGLAAAHPQLVKINYEPRYVYRVDAPVKGKVALVSGGGSGHEPMHAGFVGRGMLDGACPGEVFTSPTPDQIYACTRQVDGGAGVLMIVKNYTGDVLNFETALELAHADGIVVQSILIDDDTAVKDSLYTAGRRGVGTTVLAEKVVGAAAEAGYSLEQCADLCRKVNSYGRSIGIALTSCTVPAVGRPTFELGETEFEFGIGIHGEPGRQRLPMMTTDEIIEMMVLAILDDGPYTRNVREWDRRGEAWVDKSLTDVPYKPGDQLIAFVNSMGGTPLSELYIAYRKMAEILDQRGLVIRRNLVGPYITSLEMQGISITLLKADDEILSFWDAPVHTPGLRWGM
;
A
#
# COMPACT_ATOMS: atom_id res chain seq x y z
N MET A 1 -26.07 -11.15 -2.95
CA MET A 1 -25.08 -10.20 -2.42
C MET A 1 -25.81 -9.03 -1.75
N LYS A 2 -25.43 -8.64 -0.53
CA LYS A 2 -25.93 -7.42 0.14
C LYS A 2 -24.80 -6.41 0.26
N LYS A 3 -24.85 -5.32 -0.50
CA LYS A 3 -23.89 -4.20 -0.44
C LYS A 3 -24.64 -2.88 -0.56
N LEU A 4 -24.11 -1.83 0.05
CA LEU A 4 -24.63 -0.47 -0.07
C LEU A 4 -24.10 0.17 -1.37
N ILE A 5 -24.62 -0.26 -2.50
CA ILE A 5 -24.31 0.22 -3.84
C ILE A 5 -25.60 0.39 -4.62
N ASN A 6 -25.62 1.31 -5.60
CA ASN A 6 -26.74 1.48 -6.52
C ASN A 6 -26.63 0.48 -7.68
N ALA A 7 -25.58 0.60 -8.50
CA ALA A 7 -25.30 -0.33 -9.57
C ALA A 7 -23.83 -0.74 -9.59
N VAL A 8 -23.55 -1.94 -10.05
CA VAL A 8 -22.19 -2.53 -10.01
C VAL A 8 -21.19 -1.67 -10.80
N GLN A 9 -21.58 -1.17 -11.97
CA GLN A 9 -20.72 -0.36 -12.85
C GLN A 9 -20.44 1.05 -12.28
N ASP A 10 -21.24 1.53 -11.34
CA ASP A 10 -21.15 2.90 -10.83
C ASP A 10 -20.38 3.00 -9.50
N VAL A 11 -20.02 1.84 -8.90
CA VAL A 11 -19.39 1.76 -7.57
C VAL A 11 -18.20 2.70 -7.42
N VAL A 12 -17.26 2.67 -8.35
CA VAL A 12 -16.04 3.47 -8.25
C VAL A 12 -16.30 4.96 -8.49
N VAL A 13 -17.18 5.29 -9.43
CA VAL A 13 -17.52 6.68 -9.70
C VAL A 13 -18.30 7.29 -8.53
N GLU A 14 -19.29 6.59 -8.01
CA GLU A 14 -20.12 7.09 -6.91
C GLU A 14 -19.33 7.22 -5.59
N GLN A 15 -18.43 6.29 -5.28
CA GLN A 15 -17.56 6.45 -4.11
C GLN A 15 -16.63 7.66 -4.22
N LEU A 16 -16.10 7.94 -5.43
CA LEU A 16 -15.26 9.11 -5.66
C LEU A 16 -16.06 10.42 -5.60
N GLN A 17 -17.31 10.42 -6.07
CA GLN A 17 -18.22 11.55 -5.87
C GLN A 17 -18.47 11.82 -4.41
N GLY A 18 -18.67 10.74 -3.61
CA GLY A 18 -18.78 10.82 -2.17
C GLY A 18 -17.52 11.36 -1.49
N LEU A 19 -16.33 10.90 -1.91
CA LEU A 19 -15.04 11.39 -1.41
C LEU A 19 -14.87 12.89 -1.68
N ALA A 20 -15.16 13.34 -2.91
CA ALA A 20 -15.07 14.76 -3.29
C ALA A 20 -16.05 15.62 -2.49
N ALA A 21 -17.28 15.15 -2.30
CA ALA A 21 -18.31 15.87 -1.54
C ALA A 21 -17.95 15.98 -0.04
N ALA A 22 -17.33 14.93 0.54
CA ALA A 22 -16.92 14.91 1.94
C ALA A 22 -15.65 15.73 2.20
N HIS A 23 -14.74 15.84 1.23
CA HIS A 23 -13.41 16.44 1.39
C HIS A 23 -13.05 17.45 0.27
N PRO A 24 -13.95 18.41 -0.08
CA PRO A 24 -13.71 19.34 -1.19
C PRO A 24 -12.50 20.25 -0.98
N GLN A 25 -12.05 20.42 0.27
CA GLN A 25 -10.88 21.21 0.63
C GLN A 25 -9.55 20.44 0.50
N LEU A 26 -9.58 19.12 0.30
CA LEU A 26 -8.38 18.29 0.22
C LEU A 26 -8.13 17.74 -1.19
N VAL A 27 -9.17 17.30 -1.87
CA VAL A 27 -9.05 16.57 -3.13
C VAL A 27 -9.95 17.11 -4.23
N LYS A 28 -9.51 16.93 -5.46
CA LYS A 28 -10.28 17.05 -6.69
C LYS A 28 -10.24 15.74 -7.46
N ILE A 29 -11.25 15.49 -8.27
CA ILE A 29 -11.36 14.28 -9.06
C ILE A 29 -11.54 14.64 -10.54
N ASN A 30 -10.72 14.02 -11.39
CA ASN A 30 -11.00 13.92 -12.81
C ASN A 30 -11.70 12.57 -13.06
N TYR A 31 -12.83 12.61 -13.78
CA TYR A 31 -13.63 11.40 -13.99
C TYR A 31 -13.31 10.67 -15.30
N GLU A 32 -12.69 11.38 -16.27
CA GLU A 32 -12.36 10.80 -17.58
C GLU A 32 -11.05 11.41 -18.14
N PRO A 33 -9.93 10.69 -18.10
CA PRO A 33 -9.70 9.43 -17.39
C PRO A 33 -9.73 9.65 -15.87
N ARG A 34 -10.06 8.59 -15.12
CA ARG A 34 -10.36 8.67 -13.68
C ARG A 34 -9.10 8.75 -12.80
N TYR A 35 -8.92 9.86 -12.06
CA TYR A 35 -7.89 10.02 -11.03
C TYR A 35 -8.27 11.06 -9.98
N VAL A 36 -7.66 10.94 -8.82
CA VAL A 36 -7.80 11.85 -7.67
C VAL A 36 -6.51 12.62 -7.49
N TYR A 37 -6.58 13.91 -7.20
CA TYR A 37 -5.39 14.75 -6.98
C TYR A 37 -5.63 15.81 -5.91
N ARG A 38 -4.56 16.29 -5.28
CA ARG A 38 -4.62 17.34 -4.26
C ARG A 38 -5.25 18.61 -4.81
N VAL A 39 -6.03 19.30 -3.97
CA VAL A 39 -6.69 20.56 -4.36
C VAL A 39 -5.69 21.64 -4.79
N ASP A 40 -4.49 21.64 -4.22
CA ASP A 40 -3.39 22.58 -4.49
C ASP A 40 -2.36 22.06 -5.52
N ALA A 41 -2.58 20.89 -6.11
CA ALA A 41 -1.70 20.38 -7.17
C ALA A 41 -1.87 21.18 -8.50
N PRO A 42 -0.75 21.34 -9.27
CA PRO A 42 0.61 20.91 -8.99
C PRO A 42 1.32 21.82 -7.96
N VAL A 43 2.06 21.22 -7.05
CA VAL A 43 2.88 21.98 -6.08
C VAL A 43 4.24 22.30 -6.69
N LYS A 44 4.47 23.54 -7.06
CA LYS A 44 5.66 23.96 -7.78
C LYS A 44 6.95 23.69 -7.00
N GLY A 45 7.90 23.00 -7.63
CA GLY A 45 9.23 22.71 -7.08
C GLY A 45 9.27 21.59 -6.04
N LYS A 46 8.13 20.93 -5.77
CA LYS A 46 8.03 19.74 -4.94
C LYS A 46 7.96 18.49 -5.82
N VAL A 47 8.64 17.43 -5.40
CA VAL A 47 8.46 16.09 -5.99
C VAL A 47 7.03 15.63 -5.75
N ALA A 48 6.31 15.29 -6.80
CA ALA A 48 4.96 14.76 -6.69
C ALA A 48 4.99 13.23 -6.50
N LEU A 49 4.10 12.71 -5.66
CA LEU A 49 3.92 11.28 -5.46
C LEU A 49 2.62 10.82 -6.10
N VAL A 50 2.71 9.78 -6.94
CA VAL A 50 1.57 9.12 -7.57
C VAL A 50 1.57 7.64 -7.20
N SER A 51 0.41 7.12 -6.85
CA SER A 51 0.19 5.70 -6.66
C SER A 51 -1.16 5.30 -7.23
N GLY A 52 -1.49 4.03 -7.21
CA GLY A 52 -2.76 3.53 -7.72
C GLY A 52 -2.86 2.02 -7.61
N GLY A 53 -4.02 1.54 -7.99
CA GLY A 53 -4.37 0.13 -7.98
C GLY A 53 -5.87 -0.04 -8.09
N GLY A 54 -6.36 -1.26 -8.00
CA GLY A 54 -7.79 -1.53 -7.97
C GLY A 54 -8.47 -0.84 -6.79
N SER A 55 -9.71 -0.40 -6.99
CA SER A 55 -10.60 0.02 -5.90
C SER A 55 -11.00 -1.20 -5.06
N GLY A 56 -11.50 -0.97 -3.83
CA GLY A 56 -11.85 -2.03 -2.87
C GLY A 56 -10.87 -2.16 -1.73
N HIS A 57 -9.85 -1.31 -1.68
CA HIS A 57 -8.82 -1.27 -0.65
C HIS A 57 -8.87 0.00 0.21
N GLU A 58 -9.95 0.76 0.11
CA GLU A 58 -10.10 2.07 0.75
C GLU A 58 -9.74 2.05 2.25
N PRO A 59 -9.09 3.15 2.71
CA PRO A 59 -8.79 4.42 2.06
C PRO A 59 -7.66 4.39 1.03
N MET A 60 -6.88 3.31 0.89
CA MET A 60 -5.80 3.20 -0.09
C MET A 60 -6.37 3.14 -1.52
N HIS A 61 -5.94 3.92 -2.49
CA HIS A 61 -4.95 5.00 -2.43
C HIS A 61 -5.63 6.38 -2.40
N ALA A 62 -6.86 6.52 -2.93
CA ALA A 62 -7.57 7.79 -3.10
C ALA A 62 -7.73 8.57 -1.78
N GLY A 63 -7.98 7.87 -0.67
CA GLY A 63 -8.09 8.47 0.66
C GLY A 63 -6.77 8.97 1.25
N PHE A 64 -5.64 8.69 0.62
CA PHE A 64 -4.30 9.14 1.03
C PHE A 64 -3.77 10.30 0.18
N VAL A 65 -4.60 10.85 -0.72
CA VAL A 65 -4.26 12.05 -1.46
C VAL A 65 -4.39 13.28 -0.57
N GLY A 66 -3.28 14.01 -0.41
CA GLY A 66 -3.21 15.21 0.40
C GLY A 66 -1.82 15.48 0.95
N ARG A 67 -1.69 16.57 1.73
CA ARG A 67 -0.41 17.00 2.28
C ARG A 67 0.22 15.92 3.16
N GLY A 68 1.49 15.62 2.92
CA GLY A 68 2.28 14.66 3.70
C GLY A 68 2.12 13.20 3.27
N MET A 69 1.36 12.93 2.19
CA MET A 69 1.24 11.64 1.51
C MET A 69 1.23 11.80 -0.02
N LEU A 70 0.20 11.31 -0.73
CA LEU A 70 0.14 11.34 -2.19
C LEU A 70 -0.29 12.71 -2.73
N ASP A 71 0.25 13.08 -3.89
CA ASP A 71 -0.23 14.20 -4.70
C ASP A 71 -1.33 13.77 -5.67
N GLY A 72 -1.27 12.52 -6.14
CA GLY A 72 -2.30 11.91 -6.98
C GLY A 72 -2.46 10.42 -6.77
N ALA A 73 -3.65 9.92 -7.03
CA ALA A 73 -3.97 8.50 -6.99
C ALA A 73 -4.86 8.09 -8.17
N CYS A 74 -4.60 6.90 -8.71
CA CYS A 74 -5.31 6.34 -9.86
C CYS A 74 -6.14 5.13 -9.43
N PRO A 75 -7.43 5.30 -9.07
CA PRO A 75 -8.31 4.19 -8.73
C PRO A 75 -8.80 3.48 -10.00
N GLY A 76 -8.42 2.22 -10.14
CA GLY A 76 -8.95 1.32 -11.16
C GLY A 76 -10.36 0.82 -10.80
N GLU A 77 -10.90 -0.09 -11.60
CA GLU A 77 -12.11 -0.83 -11.25
C GLU A 77 -11.87 -1.70 -10.01
N VAL A 78 -12.93 -2.21 -9.38
CA VAL A 78 -12.78 -3.02 -8.15
C VAL A 78 -11.85 -4.19 -8.41
N PHE A 79 -10.75 -4.26 -7.66
CA PHE A 79 -9.67 -5.25 -7.76
C PHE A 79 -8.99 -5.33 -9.14
N THR A 80 -9.04 -4.25 -9.92
CA THR A 80 -8.44 -4.17 -11.25
C THR A 80 -7.53 -2.96 -11.35
N SER A 81 -6.33 -3.15 -11.85
CA SER A 81 -5.32 -2.10 -12.03
C SER A 81 -5.84 -0.92 -12.86
N PRO A 82 -5.47 0.33 -12.55
CA PRO A 82 -5.76 1.48 -13.39
C PRO A 82 -5.07 1.35 -14.74
N THR A 83 -5.64 1.97 -15.77
CA THR A 83 -5.08 1.96 -17.11
C THR A 83 -3.88 2.92 -17.24
N PRO A 84 -2.96 2.71 -18.21
CA PRO A 84 -1.80 3.59 -18.39
C PRO A 84 -2.17 5.06 -18.65
N ASP A 85 -3.25 5.31 -19.36
CA ASP A 85 -3.74 6.67 -19.63
C ASP A 85 -4.24 7.40 -18.38
N GLN A 86 -4.87 6.68 -17.42
CA GLN A 86 -5.23 7.24 -16.11
C GLN A 86 -3.98 7.67 -15.34
N ILE A 87 -2.98 6.78 -15.26
CA ILE A 87 -1.73 7.03 -14.53
C ILE A 87 -0.95 8.18 -15.16
N TYR A 88 -0.83 8.17 -16.50
CA TYR A 88 -0.16 9.22 -17.25
C TYR A 88 -0.84 10.59 -17.07
N ALA A 89 -2.17 10.66 -17.21
CA ALA A 89 -2.91 11.89 -17.03
C ALA A 89 -2.78 12.46 -15.60
N CYS A 90 -2.83 11.58 -14.58
CA CYS A 90 -2.61 11.96 -13.19
C CYS A 90 -1.19 12.51 -13.00
N THR A 91 -0.17 11.84 -13.54
CA THR A 91 1.24 12.24 -13.48
C THR A 91 1.43 13.64 -14.04
N ARG A 92 0.86 13.93 -15.22
CA ARG A 92 0.89 15.28 -15.82
C ARG A 92 0.19 16.33 -14.96
N GLN A 93 -0.93 15.96 -14.34
CA GLN A 93 -1.73 16.87 -13.50
C GLN A 93 -0.97 17.33 -12.25
N VAL A 94 -0.15 16.45 -11.68
CA VAL A 94 0.50 16.73 -10.39
C VAL A 94 1.96 17.17 -10.51
N ASP A 95 2.58 17.06 -11.69
CA ASP A 95 3.97 17.47 -11.89
C ASP A 95 4.17 18.97 -11.67
N GLY A 96 4.92 19.32 -10.64
CA GLY A 96 5.32 20.68 -10.28
C GLY A 96 6.70 21.09 -10.80
N GLY A 97 7.30 20.30 -11.70
CA GLY A 97 8.60 20.54 -12.31
C GLY A 97 9.81 20.01 -11.51
N ALA A 98 9.59 19.37 -10.36
CA ALA A 98 10.65 18.69 -9.60
C ALA A 98 10.68 17.17 -9.85
N GLY A 99 9.79 16.69 -10.72
CA GLY A 99 9.61 15.29 -11.08
C GLY A 99 8.55 14.56 -10.25
N VAL A 100 8.23 13.35 -10.69
CA VAL A 100 7.19 12.51 -10.11
C VAL A 100 7.76 11.16 -9.71
N LEU A 101 7.47 10.72 -8.47
CA LEU A 101 7.75 9.37 -8.00
C LEU A 101 6.47 8.55 -8.02
N MET A 102 6.48 7.44 -8.73
CA MET A 102 5.42 6.44 -8.73
C MET A 102 5.73 5.36 -7.68
N ILE A 103 4.83 5.16 -6.72
CA ILE A 103 4.90 4.08 -5.73
C ILE A 103 3.96 2.98 -6.22
N VAL A 104 4.51 1.82 -6.57
CA VAL A 104 3.79 0.77 -7.30
C VAL A 104 3.74 -0.50 -6.45
N LYS A 105 2.55 -1.03 -6.20
CA LYS A 105 2.40 -2.36 -5.60
C LYS A 105 2.79 -3.44 -6.60
N ASN A 106 3.51 -4.46 -6.15
CA ASN A 106 3.93 -5.55 -7.01
C ASN A 106 2.76 -6.49 -7.34
N TYR A 107 1.99 -6.10 -8.36
CA TYR A 107 1.00 -6.92 -9.07
C TYR A 107 1.22 -6.73 -10.56
N THR A 108 1.14 -7.80 -11.34
CA THR A 108 1.50 -7.79 -12.76
C THR A 108 0.80 -6.68 -13.55
N GLY A 109 -0.50 -6.48 -13.32
CA GLY A 109 -1.26 -5.41 -13.98
C GLY A 109 -0.79 -4.01 -13.58
N ASP A 110 -0.56 -3.77 -12.28
CA ASP A 110 -0.05 -2.49 -11.79
C ASP A 110 1.35 -2.21 -12.38
N VAL A 111 2.26 -3.18 -12.32
CA VAL A 111 3.63 -3.05 -12.84
C VAL A 111 3.61 -2.67 -14.31
N LEU A 112 2.93 -3.44 -15.17
CA LEU A 112 2.88 -3.18 -16.61
C LEU A 112 2.26 -1.82 -16.96
N ASN A 113 1.18 -1.44 -16.26
CA ASN A 113 0.47 -0.21 -16.55
C ASN A 113 1.24 1.03 -16.06
N PHE A 114 1.91 0.95 -14.92
CA PHE A 114 2.77 2.02 -14.41
C PHE A 114 4.06 2.15 -15.23
N GLU A 115 4.67 1.05 -15.70
CA GLU A 115 5.82 1.09 -16.61
C GLU A 115 5.44 1.80 -17.92
N THR A 116 4.30 1.44 -18.53
CA THR A 116 3.81 2.10 -19.75
C THR A 116 3.54 3.59 -19.54
N ALA A 117 2.90 3.96 -18.41
CA ALA A 117 2.62 5.35 -18.10
C ALA A 117 3.89 6.16 -17.85
N LEU A 118 4.92 5.54 -17.23
CA LEU A 118 6.23 6.16 -17.02
C LEU A 118 6.89 6.47 -18.36
N GLU A 119 6.91 5.53 -19.31
CA GLU A 119 7.47 5.74 -20.64
C GLU A 119 6.75 6.88 -21.39
N LEU A 120 5.41 6.94 -21.30
CA LEU A 120 4.62 8.03 -21.88
C LEU A 120 4.97 9.38 -21.24
N ALA A 121 5.07 9.44 -19.92
CA ALA A 121 5.43 10.66 -19.21
C ALA A 121 6.86 11.12 -19.52
N HIS A 122 7.79 10.17 -19.61
CA HIS A 122 9.18 10.45 -20.03
C HIS A 122 9.25 11.01 -21.44
N ALA A 123 8.50 10.43 -22.39
CA ALA A 123 8.43 10.93 -23.78
C ALA A 123 7.90 12.37 -23.86
N ASP A 124 7.05 12.79 -22.92
CA ASP A 124 6.56 14.17 -22.79
C ASP A 124 7.54 15.09 -22.02
N GLY A 125 8.71 14.59 -21.62
CA GLY A 125 9.74 15.36 -20.93
C GLY A 125 9.52 15.49 -19.41
N ILE A 126 8.59 14.74 -18.81
CA ILE A 126 8.39 14.69 -17.37
C ILE A 126 9.45 13.77 -16.75
N VAL A 127 10.11 14.27 -15.71
CA VAL A 127 11.11 13.46 -14.98
C VAL A 127 10.38 12.51 -14.03
N VAL A 128 10.41 11.22 -14.31
CA VAL A 128 9.68 10.20 -13.55
C VAL A 128 10.60 9.11 -13.04
N GLN A 129 10.32 8.58 -11.86
CA GLN A 129 10.86 7.32 -11.34
C GLN A 129 9.73 6.47 -10.78
N SER A 130 9.90 5.15 -10.78
CA SER A 130 8.98 4.21 -10.14
C SER A 130 9.73 3.32 -9.17
N ILE A 131 9.13 3.07 -8.00
CA ILE A 131 9.64 2.14 -6.99
C ILE A 131 8.56 1.12 -6.68
N LEU A 132 8.95 -0.14 -6.77
CA LEU A 132 8.09 -1.28 -6.50
C LEU A 132 8.06 -1.58 -4.99
N ILE A 133 6.87 -1.90 -4.47
CA ILE A 133 6.66 -2.41 -3.10
C ILE A 133 6.29 -3.88 -3.19
N ASP A 134 7.06 -4.73 -2.47
CA ASP A 134 6.97 -6.20 -2.52
C ASP A 134 7.23 -6.85 -1.15
N ASP A 135 6.45 -6.46 -0.16
CA ASP A 135 6.66 -6.72 1.27
C ASP A 135 5.98 -7.98 1.83
N ASP A 136 5.10 -8.64 1.07
CA ASP A 136 4.34 -9.79 1.57
C ASP A 136 5.20 -11.05 1.71
N THR A 137 5.43 -11.48 2.95
CA THR A 137 6.22 -12.68 3.24
C THR A 137 5.49 -13.99 2.98
N ALA A 138 4.19 -13.94 2.73
CA ALA A 138 3.38 -15.15 2.57
C ALA A 138 3.79 -15.99 1.36
N VAL A 139 4.10 -15.35 0.23
CA VAL A 139 4.46 -16.02 -1.02
C VAL A 139 5.67 -15.34 -1.65
N LYS A 140 6.54 -16.13 -2.28
CA LYS A 140 7.69 -15.61 -3.03
C LYS A 140 7.36 -15.34 -4.50
N ASP A 141 6.42 -16.11 -5.05
CA ASP A 141 5.86 -15.97 -6.39
C ASP A 141 4.38 -16.38 -6.36
N SER A 142 3.54 -15.73 -7.16
CA SER A 142 2.13 -16.06 -7.30
C SER A 142 1.70 -16.04 -8.76
N LEU A 143 0.45 -16.44 -9.05
CA LEU A 143 -0.13 -16.31 -10.38
C LEU A 143 -0.29 -14.84 -10.85
N TYR A 144 -0.20 -13.89 -9.91
CA TYR A 144 -0.48 -12.47 -10.12
C TYR A 144 0.76 -11.59 -9.97
N THR A 145 1.89 -12.14 -9.52
CA THR A 145 3.13 -11.40 -9.27
C THR A 145 4.35 -12.24 -9.61
N ALA A 146 5.38 -11.61 -10.18
CA ALA A 146 6.73 -12.11 -10.13
C ALA A 146 7.36 -11.61 -8.82
N GLY A 147 7.68 -12.51 -7.88
CA GLY A 147 8.11 -12.14 -6.54
C GLY A 147 6.94 -11.90 -5.57
N ARG A 148 7.23 -11.26 -4.44
CA ARG A 148 6.27 -10.99 -3.36
C ARG A 148 5.25 -9.94 -3.77
N ARG A 149 4.03 -10.06 -3.24
CA ARG A 149 2.97 -9.05 -3.41
C ARG A 149 3.30 -7.77 -2.64
N GLY A 150 2.85 -6.62 -3.12
CA GLY A 150 2.89 -5.35 -2.41
C GLY A 150 1.63 -5.14 -1.59
N VAL A 151 1.77 -4.95 -0.27
CA VAL A 151 0.64 -4.81 0.66
C VAL A 151 0.87 -3.68 1.68
N GLY A 152 0.93 -3.93 2.96
CA GLY A 152 0.88 -2.92 4.02
C GLY A 152 2.03 -1.91 4.03
N THR A 153 3.23 -2.29 3.61
CA THR A 153 4.36 -1.36 3.48
C THR A 153 4.09 -0.23 2.50
N THR A 154 3.18 -0.43 1.53
CA THR A 154 2.75 0.64 0.61
C THR A 154 2.20 1.86 1.36
N VAL A 155 1.33 1.65 2.35
CA VAL A 155 0.75 2.73 3.17
C VAL A 155 1.84 3.47 3.94
N LEU A 156 2.81 2.74 4.49
CA LEU A 156 3.92 3.31 5.25
C LEU A 156 4.87 4.09 4.33
N ALA A 157 5.13 3.58 3.11
CA ALA A 157 5.94 4.26 2.10
C ALA A 157 5.27 5.57 1.63
N GLU A 158 3.97 5.53 1.32
CA GLU A 158 3.22 6.74 0.94
C GLU A 158 3.30 7.83 2.00
N LYS A 159 3.24 7.46 3.31
CA LYS A 159 3.36 8.42 4.41
C LYS A 159 4.78 8.94 4.58
N VAL A 160 5.77 8.07 4.66
CA VAL A 160 7.16 8.45 4.94
C VAL A 160 7.74 9.25 3.78
N VAL A 161 7.58 8.78 2.55
CA VAL A 161 8.11 9.44 1.36
C VAL A 161 7.33 10.71 1.03
N GLY A 162 6.00 10.73 1.29
CA GLY A 162 5.18 11.94 1.15
C GLY A 162 5.65 13.07 2.05
N ALA A 163 6.01 12.76 3.30
CA ALA A 163 6.57 13.73 4.22
C ALA A 163 7.97 14.21 3.79
N ALA A 164 8.82 13.32 3.25
CA ALA A 164 10.13 13.68 2.72
C ALA A 164 10.02 14.62 1.51
N ALA A 165 9.07 14.36 0.61
CA ALA A 165 8.78 15.24 -0.52
C ALA A 165 8.29 16.63 -0.06
N GLU A 166 7.43 16.70 0.97
CA GLU A 166 7.03 17.98 1.59
C GLU A 166 8.22 18.72 2.23
N ALA A 167 9.21 17.99 2.75
CA ALA A 167 10.43 18.55 3.31
C ALA A 167 11.46 18.99 2.24
N GLY A 168 11.16 18.81 0.94
CA GLY A 168 12.01 19.26 -0.16
C GLY A 168 13.06 18.26 -0.61
N TYR A 169 12.89 16.96 -0.32
CA TYR A 169 13.74 15.91 -0.88
C TYR A 169 13.64 15.92 -2.41
N SER A 170 14.80 15.71 -3.07
CA SER A 170 14.85 15.51 -4.52
C SER A 170 14.20 14.19 -4.92
N LEU A 171 13.88 14.03 -6.21
CA LEU A 171 13.29 12.80 -6.73
C LEU A 171 14.17 11.58 -6.42
N GLU A 172 15.49 11.71 -6.51
CA GLU A 172 16.41 10.62 -6.19
C GLU A 172 16.40 10.28 -4.69
N GLN A 173 16.42 11.28 -3.83
CA GLN A 173 16.31 11.08 -2.38
C GLN A 173 14.97 10.43 -1.98
N CYS A 174 13.86 10.86 -2.59
CA CYS A 174 12.54 10.24 -2.38
C CYS A 174 12.55 8.77 -2.84
N ALA A 175 13.14 8.49 -3.99
CA ALA A 175 13.25 7.12 -4.53
C ALA A 175 14.13 6.22 -3.64
N ASP A 176 15.28 6.72 -3.15
CA ASP A 176 16.17 5.99 -2.25
C ASP A 176 15.47 5.70 -0.91
N LEU A 177 14.76 6.68 -0.36
CA LEU A 177 13.99 6.49 0.86
C LEU A 177 12.86 5.47 0.65
N CYS A 178 12.18 5.48 -0.50
CA CYS A 178 11.14 4.51 -0.83
C CYS A 178 11.72 3.09 -0.92
N ARG A 179 12.86 2.89 -1.57
CA ARG A 179 13.59 1.61 -1.61
C ARG A 179 13.96 1.13 -0.21
N LYS A 180 14.46 2.04 0.65
CA LYS A 180 14.81 1.75 2.03
C LYS A 180 13.58 1.28 2.80
N VAL A 181 12.45 1.98 2.70
CA VAL A 181 11.18 1.58 3.34
C VAL A 181 10.74 0.20 2.85
N ASN A 182 10.79 -0.06 1.54
CA ASN A 182 10.45 -1.38 0.99
C ASN A 182 11.36 -2.49 1.52
N SER A 183 12.68 -2.26 1.57
CA SER A 183 13.64 -3.26 2.07
C SER A 183 13.54 -3.52 3.57
N TYR A 184 12.95 -2.60 4.33
CA TYR A 184 12.77 -2.66 5.77
C TYR A 184 11.38 -3.14 6.20
N GLY A 185 10.43 -3.18 5.27
CA GLY A 185 9.05 -3.56 5.51
C GLY A 185 8.79 -5.04 5.23
N ARG A 186 7.98 -5.70 6.08
CA ARG A 186 7.46 -7.04 5.84
C ARG A 186 6.05 -7.15 6.36
N SER A 187 5.23 -7.85 5.60
CA SER A 187 3.81 -8.03 5.89
C SER A 187 3.38 -9.48 5.77
N ILE A 188 2.30 -9.80 6.46
CA ILE A 188 1.53 -11.03 6.26
C ILE A 188 0.08 -10.80 6.64
N GLY A 189 -0.86 -11.43 5.89
CA GLY A 189 -2.28 -11.36 6.14
C GLY A 189 -2.92 -12.70 6.49
N ILE A 190 -4.07 -12.66 7.16
CA ILE A 190 -4.97 -13.81 7.31
C ILE A 190 -6.40 -13.42 6.96
N ALA A 191 -7.20 -14.37 6.47
CA ALA A 191 -8.62 -14.18 6.29
C ALA A 191 -9.43 -15.19 7.11
N LEU A 192 -10.49 -14.69 7.75
CA LEU A 192 -11.53 -15.47 8.44
C LEU A 192 -12.74 -15.70 7.54
N THR A 193 -12.98 -14.80 6.58
CA THR A 193 -13.99 -14.95 5.53
C THR A 193 -13.44 -14.49 4.19
N SER A 194 -14.13 -14.86 3.13
CA SER A 194 -13.91 -14.29 1.80
C SER A 194 -14.53 -12.89 1.68
N CYS A 195 -14.20 -12.17 0.63
CA CYS A 195 -14.91 -10.98 0.18
C CYS A 195 -15.70 -11.25 -1.11
N THR A 196 -16.65 -10.35 -1.44
CA THR A 196 -17.47 -10.47 -2.64
C THR A 196 -17.25 -9.26 -3.54
N VAL A 197 -16.58 -9.48 -4.68
CA VAL A 197 -16.43 -8.45 -5.72
C VAL A 197 -17.80 -8.20 -6.36
N PRO A 198 -18.28 -6.94 -6.42
CA PRO A 198 -19.61 -6.61 -6.94
C PRO A 198 -19.89 -7.18 -8.34
N ALA A 199 -18.92 -7.08 -9.25
CA ALA A 199 -19.05 -7.57 -10.62
C ALA A 199 -19.18 -9.10 -10.72
N VAL A 200 -18.61 -9.83 -9.76
CA VAL A 200 -18.65 -11.30 -9.71
C VAL A 200 -19.89 -11.80 -8.98
N GLY A 201 -20.36 -11.08 -7.95
CA GLY A 201 -21.58 -11.36 -7.19
C GLY A 201 -21.51 -12.59 -6.29
N ARG A 202 -20.34 -13.23 -6.15
CA ARG A 202 -20.06 -14.39 -5.32
C ARG A 202 -18.72 -14.24 -4.60
N PRO A 203 -18.48 -14.97 -3.49
CA PRO A 203 -17.21 -14.98 -2.78
C PRO A 203 -16.01 -15.28 -3.70
N THR A 204 -14.86 -14.65 -3.45
CA THR A 204 -13.63 -14.87 -4.23
C THR A 204 -13.05 -16.27 -3.98
N PHE A 205 -13.28 -16.81 -2.79
CA PHE A 205 -12.95 -18.21 -2.43
C PHE A 205 -13.96 -18.71 -1.37
N GLU A 206 -13.99 -20.00 -1.13
CA GLU A 206 -14.78 -20.62 -0.07
C GLU A 206 -13.88 -20.94 1.13
N LEU A 207 -14.37 -20.67 2.35
CA LEU A 207 -13.71 -20.98 3.61
C LEU A 207 -14.75 -21.53 4.59
N GLY A 208 -14.40 -22.65 5.24
CA GLY A 208 -15.27 -23.28 6.24
C GLY A 208 -15.35 -22.43 7.52
N GLU A 209 -16.44 -22.57 8.29
CA GLU A 209 -16.67 -21.82 9.55
C GLU A 209 -15.59 -22.09 10.62
N THR A 210 -14.88 -23.21 10.53
CA THR A 210 -13.86 -23.63 11.49
C THR A 210 -12.44 -23.53 10.93
N GLU A 211 -12.24 -22.73 9.87
CA GLU A 211 -10.98 -22.58 9.18
C GLU A 211 -10.62 -21.10 8.98
N PHE A 212 -9.34 -20.82 8.79
CA PHE A 212 -8.84 -19.54 8.31
C PHE A 212 -7.76 -19.74 7.24
N GLU A 213 -7.60 -18.74 6.36
CA GLU A 213 -6.57 -18.73 5.32
C GLU A 213 -5.36 -17.96 5.82
N PHE A 214 -4.19 -18.61 5.92
CA PHE A 214 -2.94 -18.02 6.37
C PHE A 214 -2.11 -17.54 5.18
N GLY A 215 -1.80 -16.24 5.14
CA GLY A 215 -1.03 -15.60 4.08
C GLY A 215 -1.89 -15.13 2.90
N ILE A 216 -3.16 -14.84 3.12
CA ILE A 216 -4.09 -14.32 2.10
C ILE A 216 -3.59 -13.00 1.50
N GLY A 217 -3.82 -12.81 0.19
CA GLY A 217 -3.62 -11.53 -0.47
C GLY A 217 -4.83 -10.61 -0.37
N ILE A 218 -4.62 -9.33 -0.69
CA ILE A 218 -5.66 -8.29 -0.55
C ILE A 218 -6.79 -8.38 -1.59
N HIS A 219 -6.65 -9.20 -2.63
CA HIS A 219 -7.73 -9.51 -3.59
C HIS A 219 -8.36 -10.89 -3.35
N GLY A 220 -8.00 -11.55 -2.23
CA GLY A 220 -8.41 -12.93 -1.96
C GLY A 220 -7.57 -13.99 -2.68
N GLU A 221 -6.34 -13.64 -3.08
CA GLU A 221 -5.40 -14.61 -3.66
C GLU A 221 -4.96 -15.61 -2.58
N PRO A 222 -4.87 -16.91 -2.92
CA PRO A 222 -4.48 -17.94 -1.97
C PRO A 222 -3.20 -17.62 -1.21
N GLY A 223 -3.19 -17.94 0.09
CA GLY A 223 -2.05 -17.80 0.96
C GLY A 223 -1.12 -19.02 0.95
N ARG A 224 -0.43 -19.23 2.08
CA ARG A 224 0.44 -20.39 2.28
C ARG A 224 -0.35 -21.68 2.51
N GLN A 225 -1.40 -21.57 3.33
CA GLN A 225 -2.19 -22.73 3.72
C GLN A 225 -3.51 -22.34 4.41
N ARG A 226 -4.47 -23.22 4.33
CA ARG A 226 -5.69 -23.20 5.10
C ARG A 226 -5.50 -24.00 6.39
N LEU A 227 -5.91 -23.45 7.52
CA LEU A 227 -5.70 -24.01 8.86
C LEU A 227 -7.01 -24.07 9.63
N PRO A 228 -7.16 -25.00 10.59
CA PRO A 228 -8.25 -24.97 11.56
C PRO A 228 -8.17 -23.71 12.40
N MET A 229 -9.35 -23.20 12.82
CA MET A 229 -9.43 -22.02 13.70
C MET A 229 -8.70 -22.24 15.00
N MET A 230 -7.92 -21.26 15.42
CA MET A 230 -7.12 -21.23 16.66
C MET A 230 -7.45 -19.97 17.45
N THR A 231 -6.89 -19.83 18.65
CA THR A 231 -6.99 -18.60 19.41
C THR A 231 -6.26 -17.45 18.70
N THR A 232 -6.69 -16.22 18.96
CA THR A 232 -6.01 -15.04 18.41
C THR A 232 -4.52 -15.03 18.75
N ASP A 233 -4.15 -15.41 19.97
CA ASP A 233 -2.75 -15.42 20.40
C ASP A 233 -1.89 -16.38 19.57
N GLU A 234 -2.39 -17.58 19.27
CA GLU A 234 -1.71 -18.55 18.41
C GLU A 234 -1.58 -18.05 16.97
N ILE A 235 -2.66 -17.48 16.41
CA ILE A 235 -2.64 -16.91 15.05
C ILE A 235 -1.63 -15.77 14.94
N ILE A 236 -1.64 -14.83 15.91
CA ILE A 236 -0.72 -13.69 15.90
C ILE A 236 0.73 -14.13 16.09
N GLU A 237 0.98 -15.14 16.94
CA GLU A 237 2.33 -15.71 17.07
C GLU A 237 2.83 -16.27 15.74
N MET A 238 2.01 -17.03 15.02
CA MET A 238 2.35 -17.53 13.68
C MET A 238 2.64 -16.41 12.69
N MET A 239 1.81 -15.34 12.68
CA MET A 239 1.99 -14.19 11.79
C MET A 239 3.31 -13.45 12.09
N VAL A 240 3.54 -13.13 13.34
CA VAL A 240 4.75 -12.38 13.75
C VAL A 240 6.01 -13.20 13.50
N LEU A 241 6.01 -14.50 13.82
CA LEU A 241 7.15 -15.38 13.53
C LEU A 241 7.39 -15.52 12.02
N ALA A 242 6.34 -15.59 11.20
CA ALA A 242 6.49 -15.62 9.74
C ALA A 242 7.17 -14.37 9.18
N ILE A 243 7.04 -13.22 9.87
CA ILE A 243 7.75 -11.98 9.52
C ILE A 243 9.17 -11.99 10.05
N LEU A 244 9.36 -12.34 11.36
CA LEU A 244 10.66 -12.23 12.03
C LEU A 244 11.65 -13.28 11.59
N ASP A 245 11.17 -14.49 11.31
CA ASP A 245 11.99 -15.62 10.86
C ASP A 245 12.16 -15.66 9.33
N ASP A 246 11.58 -14.66 8.63
CA ASP A 246 11.80 -14.47 7.20
C ASP A 246 13.25 -14.01 6.99
N GLY A 247 14.05 -14.91 6.40
CA GLY A 247 15.47 -14.68 6.17
C GLY A 247 15.72 -13.61 5.11
N PRO A 248 17.01 -13.36 4.76
CA PRO A 248 17.33 -12.46 3.67
C PRO A 248 16.62 -12.87 2.38
N TYR A 249 15.93 -11.94 1.76
CA TYR A 249 15.26 -12.14 0.48
C TYR A 249 15.92 -11.25 -0.57
N THR A 250 16.61 -11.87 -1.52
CA THR A 250 17.26 -11.17 -2.64
C THR A 250 16.42 -11.38 -3.89
N ARG A 251 16.11 -10.30 -4.61
CA ARG A 251 15.37 -10.31 -5.87
C ARG A 251 15.89 -9.25 -6.82
N ASN A 252 15.61 -9.44 -8.10
CA ASN A 252 15.82 -8.43 -9.11
C ASN A 252 14.52 -7.64 -9.32
N VAL A 253 14.63 -6.31 -9.28
CA VAL A 253 13.55 -5.37 -9.60
C VAL A 253 13.94 -4.57 -10.82
N ARG A 254 12.98 -4.28 -11.69
CA ARG A 254 13.20 -3.39 -12.83
C ARG A 254 13.01 -1.95 -12.39
N GLU A 255 13.97 -1.10 -12.71
CA GLU A 255 13.87 0.33 -12.50
C GLU A 255 14.23 1.09 -13.78
N TRP A 256 13.60 2.25 -13.97
CA TRP A 256 13.90 3.12 -15.09
C TRP A 256 15.22 3.88 -14.88
N ASP A 257 16.21 3.60 -15.74
CA ASP A 257 17.42 4.44 -15.81
C ASP A 257 17.18 5.63 -16.74
N ARG A 258 17.00 6.80 -16.17
CA ARG A 258 16.73 8.04 -16.89
C ARG A 258 17.87 8.47 -17.80
N ARG A 259 19.13 8.09 -17.49
CA ARG A 259 20.30 8.47 -18.30
C ARG A 259 20.45 7.57 -19.53
N GLY A 260 20.18 6.29 -19.34
CA GLY A 260 20.23 5.30 -20.41
C GLY A 260 18.91 5.17 -21.16
N GLU A 261 17.84 5.84 -20.71
CA GLU A 261 16.48 5.73 -21.26
C GLU A 261 16.04 4.27 -21.44
N ALA A 262 16.30 3.47 -20.40
CA ALA A 262 16.06 2.02 -20.44
C ALA A 262 15.67 1.46 -19.08
N TRP A 263 14.93 0.35 -19.09
CA TRP A 263 14.68 -0.46 -17.90
C TRP A 263 15.93 -1.28 -17.56
N VAL A 264 16.39 -1.20 -16.32
CA VAL A 264 17.56 -1.93 -15.81
C VAL A 264 17.17 -2.78 -14.60
N ASP A 265 17.77 -3.97 -14.50
CA ASP A 265 17.59 -4.83 -13.34
C ASP A 265 18.52 -4.38 -12.21
N LYS A 266 17.95 -4.20 -11.02
CA LYS A 266 18.67 -3.95 -9.77
C LYS A 266 18.43 -5.08 -8.79
N SER A 267 19.50 -5.59 -8.19
CA SER A 267 19.39 -6.57 -7.11
C SER A 267 19.14 -5.86 -5.79
N LEU A 268 18.05 -6.22 -5.11
CA LEU A 268 17.70 -5.76 -3.78
C LEU A 268 17.71 -6.92 -2.81
N THR A 269 18.18 -6.67 -1.59
CA THR A 269 18.18 -7.66 -0.50
C THR A 269 17.56 -7.05 0.74
N ASP A 270 16.54 -7.71 1.27
CA ASP A 270 15.89 -7.30 2.51
C ASP A 270 16.80 -7.57 3.71
N VAL A 271 16.75 -6.68 4.69
CA VAL A 271 17.53 -6.77 5.93
C VAL A 271 16.71 -7.46 7.01
N PRO A 272 17.15 -8.59 7.57
CA PRO A 272 16.47 -9.26 8.66
C PRO A 272 16.34 -8.39 9.92
N TYR A 273 15.28 -8.60 10.70
CA TYR A 273 15.11 -7.98 12.00
C TYR A 273 16.10 -8.57 13.01
N LYS A 274 16.58 -7.74 13.92
CA LYS A 274 17.51 -8.16 15.00
C LYS A 274 17.17 -7.44 16.30
N PRO A 275 17.50 -8.01 17.47
CA PRO A 275 17.32 -7.34 18.76
C PRO A 275 17.91 -5.92 18.75
N GLY A 276 17.18 -4.97 19.32
CA GLY A 276 17.52 -3.55 19.32
C GLY A 276 16.95 -2.73 18.14
N ASP A 277 16.45 -3.39 17.10
CA ASP A 277 15.82 -2.65 15.99
C ASP A 277 14.56 -1.94 16.47
N GLN A 278 14.37 -0.71 15.98
CA GLN A 278 13.19 0.11 16.21
C GLN A 278 12.18 -0.12 15.09
N LEU A 279 10.89 -0.17 15.43
CA LEU A 279 9.82 -0.52 14.51
C LEU A 279 8.69 0.50 14.49
N ILE A 280 8.09 0.65 13.31
CA ILE A 280 6.70 1.07 13.14
C ILE A 280 5.88 -0.21 12.96
N ALA A 281 4.90 -0.44 13.85
CA ALA A 281 4.06 -1.63 13.83
C ALA A 281 2.66 -1.29 13.32
N PHE A 282 2.19 -1.98 12.30
CA PHE A 282 0.90 -1.73 11.68
C PHE A 282 0.03 -2.99 11.76
N VAL A 283 -1.12 -2.88 12.43
CA VAL A 283 -2.18 -3.90 12.47
C VAL A 283 -3.39 -3.37 11.72
N ASN A 284 -3.65 -3.99 10.59
CA ASN A 284 -4.66 -3.55 9.62
C ASN A 284 -5.87 -4.48 9.60
N SER A 285 -7.07 -3.90 9.62
CA SER A 285 -8.31 -4.62 9.28
C SER A 285 -8.43 -4.78 7.77
N MET A 286 -8.78 -5.98 7.32
CA MET A 286 -9.08 -6.21 5.90
C MET A 286 -10.49 -5.72 5.50
N GLY A 287 -11.20 -5.02 6.41
CA GLY A 287 -12.47 -4.36 6.18
C GLY A 287 -13.59 -4.84 7.09
N GLY A 288 -13.69 -6.14 7.33
CA GLY A 288 -14.75 -6.74 8.15
C GLY A 288 -14.37 -6.99 9.61
N THR A 289 -13.11 -6.79 10.01
CA THR A 289 -12.67 -7.04 11.39
C THR A 289 -12.76 -5.77 12.23
N PRO A 290 -13.48 -5.79 13.39
CA PRO A 290 -13.69 -4.62 14.22
C PRO A 290 -12.42 -4.21 14.98
N LEU A 291 -12.34 -2.93 15.35
CA LEU A 291 -11.18 -2.33 16.03
C LEU A 291 -10.80 -3.03 17.34
N SER A 292 -11.77 -3.55 18.08
CA SER A 292 -11.52 -4.31 19.31
C SER A 292 -10.64 -5.54 19.09
N GLU A 293 -10.89 -6.28 18.01
CA GLU A 293 -10.11 -7.46 17.64
C GLU A 293 -8.70 -7.09 17.15
N LEU A 294 -8.56 -5.95 16.47
CA LEU A 294 -7.24 -5.42 16.09
C LEU A 294 -6.39 -5.11 17.34
N TYR A 295 -6.98 -4.59 18.42
CA TYR A 295 -6.25 -4.35 19.65
C TYR A 295 -5.91 -5.63 20.40
N ILE A 296 -6.74 -6.69 20.32
CA ILE A 296 -6.37 -8.02 20.84
C ILE A 296 -5.15 -8.56 20.11
N ALA A 297 -5.16 -8.47 18.78
CA ALA A 297 -4.02 -8.85 17.93
C ALA A 297 -2.76 -8.01 18.24
N TYR A 298 -2.90 -6.69 18.34
CA TYR A 298 -1.80 -5.77 18.67
C TYR A 298 -1.16 -6.09 20.02
N ARG A 299 -1.96 -6.40 21.06
CA ARG A 299 -1.45 -6.80 22.39
C ARG A 299 -0.48 -7.97 22.28
N LYS A 300 -0.89 -9.04 21.57
CA LYS A 300 -0.03 -10.24 21.43
C LYS A 300 1.20 -9.99 20.57
N MET A 301 1.06 -9.26 19.48
CA MET A 301 2.18 -8.83 18.66
C MET A 301 3.21 -8.04 19.47
N ALA A 302 2.77 -7.07 20.28
CA ALA A 302 3.67 -6.25 21.09
C ALA A 302 4.43 -7.10 22.15
N GLU A 303 3.75 -8.06 22.79
CA GLU A 303 4.37 -9.01 23.71
C GLU A 303 5.50 -9.81 23.03
N ILE A 304 5.25 -10.35 21.83
CA ILE A 304 6.25 -11.15 21.11
C ILE A 304 7.44 -10.28 20.67
N LEU A 305 7.18 -9.07 20.18
CA LEU A 305 8.24 -8.15 19.75
C LEU A 305 9.14 -7.74 20.92
N ASP A 306 8.56 -7.47 22.10
CA ASP A 306 9.33 -7.17 23.32
C ASP A 306 10.21 -8.36 23.75
N GLN A 307 9.65 -9.59 23.76
CA GLN A 307 10.39 -10.82 24.06
C GLN A 307 11.55 -11.08 23.08
N ARG A 308 11.42 -10.62 21.82
CA ARG A 308 12.49 -10.69 20.81
C ARG A 308 13.46 -9.50 20.86
N GLY A 309 13.28 -8.59 21.82
CA GLY A 309 14.13 -7.40 22.00
C GLY A 309 13.94 -6.34 20.92
N LEU A 310 12.79 -6.31 20.25
CA LEU A 310 12.43 -5.34 19.24
C LEU A 310 11.60 -4.21 19.87
N VAL A 311 11.84 -2.96 19.46
CA VAL A 311 11.27 -1.79 20.11
C VAL A 311 10.22 -1.11 19.22
N ILE A 312 8.94 -1.20 19.57
CA ILE A 312 7.89 -0.47 18.88
C ILE A 312 8.01 1.02 19.23
N ARG A 313 8.34 1.87 18.26
CA ARG A 313 8.43 3.32 18.41
C ARG A 313 7.16 4.03 18.01
N ARG A 314 6.49 3.52 16.99
CA ARG A 314 5.22 4.05 16.46
C ARG A 314 4.32 2.90 16.02
N ASN A 315 3.04 3.20 15.90
CA ASN A 315 2.08 2.21 15.45
C ASN A 315 1.00 2.84 14.56
N LEU A 316 0.30 1.96 13.83
CA LEU A 316 -0.92 2.25 13.11
C LEU A 316 -1.88 1.07 13.33
N VAL A 317 -3.11 1.34 13.78
CA VAL A 317 -4.11 0.30 14.02
C VAL A 317 -5.45 0.76 13.43
N GLY A 318 -5.98 0.02 12.47
CA GLY A 318 -7.24 0.38 11.82
C GLY A 318 -7.35 -0.15 10.38
N PRO A 319 -8.43 0.19 9.66
CA PRO A 319 -8.65 -0.21 8.27
C PRO A 319 -7.98 0.79 7.31
N TYR A 320 -6.78 0.52 6.86
CA TYR A 320 -6.00 1.41 5.98
C TYR A 320 -5.67 0.79 4.62
N ILE A 321 -5.68 -0.53 4.52
CA ILE A 321 -5.60 -1.30 3.28
C ILE A 321 -6.56 -2.48 3.40
N THR A 322 -7.77 -2.31 2.88
CA THR A 322 -8.86 -3.28 3.04
C THR A 322 -8.93 -4.26 1.87
N SER A 323 -9.82 -5.21 1.97
CA SER A 323 -10.21 -6.15 0.91
C SER A 323 -11.74 -6.25 0.91
N LEU A 324 -12.39 -5.13 0.55
CA LEU A 324 -13.84 -4.98 0.65
C LEU A 324 -14.33 -5.28 2.09
N GLU A 325 -15.25 -6.27 2.24
CA GLU A 325 -15.81 -6.70 3.53
C GLU A 325 -15.12 -7.92 4.14
N MET A 326 -13.94 -8.33 3.67
CA MET A 326 -13.22 -9.49 4.19
C MET A 326 -12.99 -9.36 5.70
N GLN A 327 -13.43 -10.34 6.47
CA GLN A 327 -12.99 -10.49 7.86
C GLN A 327 -11.60 -11.09 7.85
N GLY A 328 -10.67 -10.40 8.46
CA GLY A 328 -9.27 -10.75 8.48
C GLY A 328 -8.43 -9.57 8.90
N ILE A 329 -7.16 -9.81 9.10
CA ILE A 329 -6.18 -8.79 9.47
C ILE A 329 -4.88 -9.00 8.70
N SER A 330 -4.11 -7.93 8.57
CA SER A 330 -2.69 -8.04 8.21
C SER A 330 -1.81 -7.33 9.23
N ILE A 331 -0.61 -7.86 9.40
CA ILE A 331 0.45 -7.25 10.21
C ILE A 331 1.55 -6.80 9.24
N THR A 332 1.99 -5.55 9.43
CA THR A 332 3.17 -5.01 8.76
C THR A 332 4.13 -4.51 9.81
N LEU A 333 5.37 -4.94 9.75
CA LEU A 333 6.45 -4.40 10.56
C LEU A 333 7.41 -3.64 9.63
N LEU A 334 7.71 -2.40 9.98
CA LEU A 334 8.69 -1.58 9.27
C LEU A 334 9.82 -1.25 10.24
N LYS A 335 11.03 -1.71 9.94
CA LYS A 335 12.22 -1.25 10.63
C LYS A 335 12.40 0.25 10.38
N ALA A 336 12.64 1.01 11.44
CA ALA A 336 12.67 2.47 11.38
C ALA A 336 13.91 3.02 12.06
N ASP A 337 14.70 3.78 11.31
CA ASP A 337 15.73 4.63 11.86
C ASP A 337 15.18 6.06 12.12
N ASP A 338 16.04 6.95 12.58
CA ASP A 338 15.65 8.31 12.94
C ASP A 338 15.08 9.10 11.75
N GLU A 339 15.55 8.83 10.52
CA GLU A 339 15.03 9.47 9.31
C GLU A 339 13.58 9.03 9.05
N ILE A 340 13.31 7.72 9.04
CA ILE A 340 11.96 7.18 8.84
C ILE A 340 11.02 7.65 9.95
N LEU A 341 11.47 7.63 11.23
CA LEU A 341 10.67 8.11 12.36
C LEU A 341 10.34 9.60 12.24
N SER A 342 11.31 10.41 11.84
CA SER A 342 11.10 11.85 11.64
C SER A 342 10.03 12.13 10.58
N PHE A 343 10.06 11.43 9.44
CA PHE A 343 9.05 11.59 8.39
C PHE A 343 7.71 10.93 8.74
N TRP A 344 7.72 9.87 9.53
CA TRP A 344 6.49 9.30 10.06
C TRP A 344 5.76 10.30 10.97
N ASP A 345 6.49 10.98 11.86
CA ASP A 345 5.92 11.95 12.80
C ASP A 345 5.53 13.29 12.14
N ALA A 346 6.03 13.56 10.94
CA ALA A 346 5.73 14.79 10.22
C ALA A 346 4.22 14.92 9.93
N PRO A 347 3.70 16.17 9.85
CA PRO A 347 2.29 16.43 9.62
C PRO A 347 1.73 15.74 8.36
N VAL A 348 0.50 15.24 8.48
CA VAL A 348 -0.26 14.66 7.36
C VAL A 348 -1.71 15.11 7.41
N HIS A 349 -2.27 15.42 6.23
CA HIS A 349 -3.66 15.80 6.10
C HIS A 349 -4.25 15.28 4.78
N THR A 350 -4.89 14.13 4.88
CA THR A 350 -5.61 13.45 3.79
C THR A 350 -7.00 13.05 4.28
N PRO A 351 -7.92 12.62 3.42
CA PRO A 351 -9.19 12.06 3.87
C PRO A 351 -9.07 10.89 4.84
N GLY A 352 -8.09 9.99 4.61
CA GLY A 352 -7.93 8.74 5.37
C GLY A 352 -6.93 8.81 6.52
N LEU A 353 -6.08 9.85 6.59
CA LEU A 353 -5.04 9.95 7.62
C LEU A 353 -4.77 11.40 8.00
N ARG A 354 -4.76 11.67 9.33
CA ARG A 354 -4.53 13.03 9.83
C ARG A 354 -3.86 13.05 11.19
N TRP A 355 -2.71 13.73 11.28
CA TRP A 355 -2.07 14.15 12.54
C TRP A 355 -1.12 15.32 12.33
N GLY A 356 -0.69 15.97 13.42
CA GLY A 356 0.29 17.06 13.40
C GLY A 356 -0.18 18.35 12.70
N MET A 357 -1.48 18.52 12.49
CA MET A 357 -2.08 19.68 11.80
C MET A 357 -2.94 20.50 12.73
#